data_6bd76d8a1519c9d17c306f56edbcf950
#
_entry.id   6bd76d8a1519c9d17c306f56edbcf950
#
_cell.length_a   1.000
_cell.length_b   1.000
_cell.length_c   1.000
_cell.angle_alpha   90.00
_cell.angle_beta   90.00
_cell.angle_gamma   90.00
#
_symmetry.space_group_name_H-M   'P 1'
#
loop_
_entity.id
_entity.type
_entity.pdbx_description
1 polymer ?
#
loop_
_entity_poly.entity_id
_entity_poly.type
_entity_poly.pdbx_seq_one_letter_code
_entity_poly.pdbx_strand_id
1 'polypeptide(L)'
;MAKIFNVSGACEPGRHYMVALKPRLEEIRTMIDAGEYFTINRARQYGKTTILRALTDFLKRDYIVVSMDFQRIGASKFKTENIFSATFARDFIKKAEAGKQLPAEVLMPLKKMLEEQENRIELYELFSCLTEICAKAGKPVVLIIDEVDSASNNQVFLDFLAQLRACYLDRD
;
A
#
# COMPACT_ATOMS: atom_id res chain seq x y z
N MET A 1 19.18 15.21 24.04
CA MET A 1 20.04 14.03 23.74
C MET A 1 20.78 14.26 22.43
N ALA A 2 22.06 13.86 22.32
CA ALA A 2 22.79 13.91 21.06
C ALA A 2 22.18 12.92 20.06
N LYS A 3 22.05 13.32 18.78
CA LYS A 3 21.60 12.43 17.71
C LYS A 3 22.70 11.45 17.32
N ILE A 4 22.31 10.26 16.89
CA ILE A 4 23.21 9.21 16.42
C ILE A 4 22.91 8.84 14.96
N PHE A 5 23.87 8.22 14.28
CA PHE A 5 23.64 7.62 12.97
C PHE A 5 22.89 6.30 13.13
N ASN A 6 21.79 6.13 12.38
CA ASN A 6 21.06 4.88 12.35
C ASN A 6 21.70 3.90 11.36
N VAL A 7 21.93 2.67 11.80
CA VAL A 7 22.53 1.61 10.98
C VAL A 7 21.54 0.52 10.58
N SER A 8 20.32 0.53 11.14
CA SER A 8 19.28 -0.46 10.83
C SER A 8 17.86 0.08 11.05
N GLY A 9 16.92 -0.34 10.21
CA GLY A 9 15.53 0.06 10.30
C GLY A 9 15.25 1.51 9.90
N ALA A 10 14.06 2.01 10.20
CA ALA A 10 13.65 3.37 9.87
C ALA A 10 14.29 4.40 10.80
N CYS A 11 14.69 5.55 10.24
CA CYS A 11 15.18 6.67 11.02
C CYS A 11 14.06 7.37 11.77
N GLU A 12 14.35 7.80 13.00
CA GLU A 12 13.47 8.61 13.84
C GLU A 12 14.04 10.03 14.00
N PRO A 13 13.30 11.10 13.64
CA PRO A 13 13.82 12.48 13.64
C PRO A 13 14.37 12.96 14.99
N GLY A 14 13.79 12.49 16.09
CA GLY A 14 14.21 12.87 17.44
C GLY A 14 15.53 12.21 17.89
N ARG A 15 15.91 11.08 17.29
CA ARG A 15 17.04 10.24 17.74
C ARG A 15 18.17 10.14 16.73
N HIS A 16 17.87 10.30 15.44
CA HIS A 16 18.83 10.04 14.38
C HIS A 16 19.12 11.29 13.55
N TYR A 17 20.32 11.35 12.96
CA TYR A 17 20.62 12.30 11.91
C TYR A 17 19.80 11.93 10.66
N MET A 18 19.11 12.90 10.10
CA MET A 18 18.28 12.72 8.91
C MET A 18 18.59 13.79 7.87
N VAL A 19 18.53 13.42 6.60
CA VAL A 19 18.47 14.38 5.51
C VAL A 19 17.11 15.07 5.46
N ALA A 20 17.04 16.26 4.88
CA ALA A 20 15.77 16.96 4.66
C ALA A 20 14.91 16.16 3.67
N LEU A 21 13.83 15.55 4.15
CA LEU A 21 12.92 14.75 3.32
C LEU A 21 11.86 15.59 2.62
N LYS A 22 11.56 16.79 3.11
CA LYS A 22 10.44 17.62 2.64
C LYS A 22 10.41 17.83 1.12
N PRO A 23 11.50 18.24 0.44
CA PRO A 23 11.47 18.41 -1.01
C PRO A 23 11.09 17.13 -1.76
N ARG A 24 11.58 15.96 -1.26
CA ARG A 24 11.28 14.67 -1.87
C ARG A 24 9.83 14.24 -1.63
N LEU A 25 9.28 14.54 -0.47
CA LEU A 25 7.87 14.26 -0.17
C LEU A 25 6.93 15.12 -1.02
N GLU A 26 7.29 16.39 -1.27
CA GLU A 26 6.55 17.29 -2.14
C GLU A 26 6.60 16.82 -3.62
N GLU A 27 7.74 16.37 -4.10
CA GLU A 27 7.88 15.77 -5.44
C GLU A 27 6.98 14.54 -5.59
N ILE A 28 7.02 13.61 -4.62
CA ILE A 28 6.16 12.42 -4.63
C ILE A 28 4.67 12.83 -4.56
N ARG A 29 4.33 13.83 -3.76
CA ARG A 29 2.97 14.35 -3.69
C ARG A 29 2.50 14.86 -5.04
N THR A 30 3.34 15.60 -5.77
CA THR A 30 2.97 16.09 -7.11
C THR A 30 2.60 14.95 -8.06
N MET A 31 3.33 13.83 -8.03
CA MET A 31 2.98 12.63 -8.81
C MET A 31 1.64 12.02 -8.36
N ILE A 32 1.40 11.98 -7.04
CA ILE A 32 0.13 11.48 -6.48
C ILE A 32 -1.03 12.40 -6.87
N ASP A 33 -0.86 13.73 -6.78
CA ASP A 33 -1.87 14.72 -7.16
C ASP A 33 -2.23 14.62 -8.67
N ALA A 34 -1.23 14.27 -9.50
CA ALA A 34 -1.43 13.97 -10.92
C ALA A 34 -2.05 12.58 -11.16
N GLY A 35 -2.29 11.81 -10.10
CA GLY A 35 -2.84 10.46 -10.17
C GLY A 35 -1.91 9.45 -10.84
N GLU A 36 -0.60 9.64 -10.79
CA GLU A 36 0.35 8.75 -11.46
C GLU A 36 0.49 7.39 -10.77
N TYR A 37 0.69 6.35 -11.59
CA TYR A 37 1.15 5.04 -11.16
C TYR A 37 2.67 4.98 -11.31
N PHE A 38 3.40 4.91 -10.20
CA PHE A 38 4.85 4.98 -10.20
C PHE A 38 5.51 4.06 -9.16
N THR A 39 6.81 3.84 -9.31
CA THR A 39 7.61 3.08 -8.37
C THR A 39 8.71 3.94 -7.77
N ILE A 40 8.99 3.72 -6.47
CA ILE A 40 10.14 4.32 -5.79
C ILE A 40 11.25 3.27 -5.72
N ASN A 41 12.17 3.34 -6.69
CA ASN A 41 13.30 2.44 -6.73
C ASN A 41 14.49 3.05 -5.97
N ARG A 42 15.00 2.33 -4.95
CA ARG A 42 16.22 2.69 -4.20
C ARG A 42 16.95 1.43 -3.79
N ALA A 43 18.27 1.51 -3.79
CA ALA A 43 19.10 0.44 -3.27
C ALA A 43 18.78 0.15 -1.79
N ARG A 44 19.09 -1.06 -1.34
CA ARG A 44 18.96 -1.44 0.07
C ARG A 44 19.71 -0.44 0.96
N GLN A 45 19.17 -0.16 2.14
CA GLN A 45 19.72 0.77 3.14
C GLN A 45 19.71 2.27 2.77
N TYR A 46 19.13 2.66 1.63
CA TYR A 46 18.99 4.08 1.23
C TYR A 46 17.72 4.75 1.77
N GLY A 47 17.20 4.26 2.91
CA GLY A 47 16.10 4.91 3.63
C GLY A 47 14.72 4.79 3.00
N LYS A 48 14.47 3.75 2.14
CA LYS A 48 13.15 3.52 1.51
C LYS A 48 12.04 3.49 2.55
N THR A 49 12.14 2.65 3.58
CA THR A 49 11.14 2.55 4.66
C THR A 49 10.97 3.87 5.43
N THR A 50 12.06 4.62 5.63
CA THR A 50 12.00 5.95 6.28
C THR A 50 11.18 6.93 5.45
N ILE A 51 11.43 6.97 4.12
CA ILE A 51 10.65 7.83 3.20
C ILE A 51 9.19 7.40 3.16
N LEU A 52 8.87 6.11 3.06
CA LEU A 52 7.50 5.62 2.99
C LEU A 52 6.71 5.94 4.28
N ARG A 53 7.36 5.84 5.46
CA ARG A 53 6.74 6.27 6.73
C ARG A 53 6.50 7.77 6.75
N ALA A 54 7.50 8.58 6.40
CA ALA A 54 7.37 10.02 6.34
C ALA A 54 6.31 10.46 5.32
N LEU A 55 6.22 9.77 4.17
CA LEU A 55 5.21 10.00 3.14
C LEU A 55 3.80 9.68 3.67
N THR A 56 3.64 8.55 4.35
CA THR A 56 2.37 8.19 4.99
C THR A 56 1.90 9.30 5.93
N ASP A 57 2.78 9.80 6.79
CA ASP A 57 2.43 10.88 7.73
C ASP A 57 2.17 12.22 7.03
N PHE A 58 2.91 12.51 5.96
CA PHE A 58 2.75 13.72 5.17
C PHE A 58 1.43 13.77 4.40
N LEU A 59 0.95 12.62 3.90
CA LEU A 59 -0.26 12.53 3.09
C LEU A 59 -1.56 12.42 3.90
N LYS A 60 -1.54 11.97 5.15
CA LYS A 60 -2.73 11.65 5.99
C LYS A 60 -3.78 12.77 6.05
N ARG A 61 -3.38 14.02 5.89
CA ARG A 61 -4.30 15.16 5.94
C ARG A 61 -5.27 15.16 4.76
N ASP A 62 -4.74 14.90 3.56
CA ASP A 62 -5.46 15.11 2.31
C ASP A 62 -5.89 13.79 1.66
N TYR A 63 -5.27 12.68 2.06
CA TYR A 63 -5.44 11.33 1.49
C TYR A 63 -5.74 10.29 2.57
N ILE A 64 -6.42 9.23 2.15
CA ILE A 64 -6.48 7.97 2.88
C ILE A 64 -5.28 7.13 2.44
N VAL A 65 -4.38 6.81 3.37
CA VAL A 65 -3.14 6.08 3.04
C VAL A 65 -3.19 4.69 3.63
N VAL A 66 -3.19 3.68 2.76
CA VAL A 66 -3.06 2.26 3.14
C VAL A 66 -1.66 1.79 2.76
N SER A 67 -0.83 1.50 3.77
CA SER A 67 0.56 1.06 3.57
C SER A 67 0.69 -0.41 3.92
N MET A 68 1.06 -1.21 2.92
CA MET A 68 1.24 -2.67 2.99
C MET A 68 2.72 -3.03 2.88
N ASP A 69 3.13 -4.07 3.61
CA ASP A 69 4.50 -4.60 3.62
C ASP A 69 4.45 -6.06 3.17
N PHE A 70 4.95 -6.32 1.97
CA PHE A 70 4.92 -7.65 1.37
C PHE A 70 6.04 -8.56 1.86
N GLN A 71 7.02 -8.05 2.59
CA GLN A 71 8.04 -8.89 3.24
C GLN A 71 7.40 -9.93 4.20
N ARG A 72 6.26 -9.56 4.79
CA ARG A 72 5.54 -10.42 5.74
C ARG A 72 4.61 -11.43 5.09
N ILE A 73 4.41 -11.33 3.79
CA ILE A 73 3.58 -12.25 3.02
C ILE A 73 4.48 -13.40 2.56
N GLY A 74 4.36 -14.55 3.22
CA GLY A 74 5.16 -15.74 2.87
C GLY A 74 4.80 -16.27 1.46
N ALA A 75 5.74 -16.96 0.82
CA ALA A 75 5.59 -17.50 -0.54
C ALA A 75 4.32 -18.37 -0.72
N SER A 76 3.85 -19.03 0.33
CA SER A 76 2.61 -19.81 0.29
C SER A 76 1.36 -18.98 -0.02
N LYS A 77 1.39 -17.67 0.21
CA LYS A 77 0.27 -16.75 -0.05
C LYS A 77 0.19 -16.29 -1.49
N PHE A 78 1.19 -16.61 -2.30
CA PHE A 78 1.22 -16.34 -3.74
C PHE A 78 0.96 -17.58 -4.60
N LYS A 79 0.56 -18.71 -3.99
CA LYS A 79 0.37 -19.98 -4.70
C LYS A 79 -0.79 -19.94 -5.69
N THR A 80 -1.87 -19.31 -5.32
CA THR A 80 -3.06 -19.16 -6.16
C THR A 80 -3.64 -17.77 -6.01
N GLU A 81 -4.36 -17.34 -7.01
CA GLU A 81 -5.06 -16.06 -7.04
C GLU A 81 -6.01 -15.90 -5.85
N ASN A 82 -6.79 -16.94 -5.52
CA ASN A 82 -7.72 -16.95 -4.38
C ASN A 82 -7.02 -16.72 -3.04
N ILE A 83 -5.90 -17.43 -2.81
CA ILE A 83 -5.13 -17.29 -1.56
C ILE A 83 -4.53 -15.89 -1.47
N PHE A 84 -4.01 -15.37 -2.57
CA PHE A 84 -3.43 -14.03 -2.62
C PHE A 84 -4.50 -12.97 -2.38
N SER A 85 -5.62 -13.01 -3.12
CA SER A 85 -6.72 -12.03 -3.02
C SER A 85 -7.32 -11.98 -1.62
N ALA A 86 -7.57 -13.15 -1.00
CA ALA A 86 -8.05 -13.22 0.38
C ALA A 86 -7.01 -12.66 1.39
N THR A 87 -5.72 -12.96 1.17
CA THR A 87 -4.65 -12.44 2.04
C THR A 87 -4.53 -10.93 1.91
N PHE A 88 -4.52 -10.42 0.68
CA PHE A 88 -4.47 -8.99 0.41
C PHE A 88 -5.67 -8.26 1.03
N ALA A 89 -6.88 -8.76 0.85
CA ALA A 89 -8.09 -8.18 1.40
C ALA A 89 -8.05 -8.09 2.93
N ARG A 90 -7.63 -9.17 3.62
CA ARG A 90 -7.48 -9.17 5.09
C ARG A 90 -6.44 -8.14 5.57
N ASP A 91 -5.28 -8.08 4.91
CA ASP A 91 -4.24 -7.14 5.27
C ASP A 91 -4.64 -5.69 4.97
N PHE A 92 -5.32 -5.45 3.85
CA PHE A 92 -5.88 -4.13 3.50
C PHE A 92 -6.87 -3.66 4.58
N ILE A 93 -7.86 -4.49 4.94
CA ILE A 93 -8.84 -4.18 5.99
C ILE A 93 -8.12 -3.85 7.30
N LYS A 94 -7.21 -4.71 7.74
CA LYS A 94 -6.43 -4.51 8.98
C LYS A 94 -5.67 -3.19 8.98
N LYS A 95 -5.04 -2.81 7.86
CA LYS A 95 -4.30 -1.56 7.73
C LYS A 95 -5.20 -0.34 7.69
N ALA A 96 -6.31 -0.42 6.96
CA ALA A 96 -7.30 0.64 6.87
C ALA A 96 -7.95 0.92 8.23
N GLU A 97 -8.34 -0.12 8.99
CA GLU A 97 -8.89 0.00 10.33
C GLU A 97 -7.88 0.59 11.33
N ALA A 98 -6.63 0.12 11.28
CA ALA A 98 -5.55 0.66 12.13
C ALA A 98 -5.29 2.14 11.85
N GLY A 99 -5.42 2.57 10.60
CA GLY A 99 -5.28 3.97 10.18
C GLY A 99 -6.45 4.86 10.60
N LYS A 100 -7.61 4.29 10.95
CA LYS A 100 -8.84 4.99 11.33
C LYS A 100 -9.27 6.09 10.35
N GLN A 101 -8.93 5.94 9.08
CA GLN A 101 -9.23 6.93 8.04
C GLN A 101 -10.45 6.57 7.20
N LEU A 102 -10.85 5.28 7.23
CA LEU A 102 -12.03 4.76 6.53
C LEU A 102 -13.10 4.35 7.54
N PRO A 103 -14.36 4.76 7.33
CA PRO A 103 -15.51 4.23 8.08
C PRO A 103 -15.65 2.72 7.87
N ALA A 104 -16.17 2.01 8.88
CA ALA A 104 -16.33 0.56 8.82
C ALA A 104 -17.25 0.13 7.66
N GLU A 105 -18.25 0.95 7.34
CA GLU A 105 -19.21 0.69 6.25
C GLU A 105 -18.53 0.67 4.88
N VAL A 106 -17.49 1.47 4.69
CA VAL A 106 -16.72 1.54 3.43
C VAL A 106 -15.94 0.24 3.19
N LEU A 107 -15.54 -0.45 4.26
CA LEU A 107 -14.81 -1.73 4.18
C LEU A 107 -15.74 -2.95 4.07
N MET A 108 -17.06 -2.76 4.18
CA MET A 108 -18.03 -3.87 4.13
C MET A 108 -17.95 -4.72 2.85
N PRO A 109 -17.71 -4.18 1.64
CA PRO A 109 -17.59 -5.02 0.44
C PRO A 109 -16.49 -6.08 0.58
N LEU A 110 -15.30 -5.70 1.06
CA LEU A 110 -14.20 -6.66 1.28
C LEU A 110 -14.52 -7.65 2.40
N LYS A 111 -15.14 -7.22 3.49
CA LYS A 111 -15.51 -8.11 4.61
C LYS A 111 -16.52 -9.15 4.15
N LYS A 112 -17.56 -8.71 3.46
CA LYS A 112 -18.60 -9.59 2.91
C LYS A 112 -18.04 -10.59 1.90
N MET A 113 -17.18 -10.14 1.00
CA MET A 113 -16.49 -11.00 0.04
C MET A 113 -15.69 -12.09 0.75
N LEU A 114 -14.96 -11.76 1.82
CA LEU A 114 -14.19 -12.72 2.60
C LEU A 114 -15.08 -13.74 3.34
N GLU A 115 -16.26 -13.33 3.82
CA GLU A 115 -17.21 -14.20 4.51
C GLU A 115 -17.94 -15.17 3.56
N GLU A 116 -18.32 -14.68 2.37
CA GLU A 116 -19.15 -15.43 1.43
C GLU A 116 -18.34 -16.32 0.47
N GLN A 117 -17.08 -15.95 0.15
CA GLN A 117 -16.32 -16.54 -0.95
C GLN A 117 -14.89 -16.94 -0.57
N GLU A 118 -14.58 -17.24 0.67
CA GLU A 118 -13.22 -17.39 1.22
C GLU A 118 -12.23 -18.18 0.33
N ASN A 119 -12.71 -19.15 -0.45
CA ASN A 119 -11.91 -20.01 -1.32
C ASN A 119 -12.09 -19.74 -2.84
N ARG A 120 -12.79 -18.68 -3.22
CA ARG A 120 -13.12 -18.37 -4.62
C ARG A 120 -12.92 -16.92 -5.00
N ILE A 121 -12.17 -16.17 -4.21
CA ILE A 121 -11.92 -14.76 -4.46
C ILE A 121 -10.84 -14.64 -5.53
N GLU A 122 -11.23 -14.24 -6.73
CA GLU A 122 -10.30 -13.92 -7.81
C GLU A 122 -9.87 -12.44 -7.73
N LEU A 123 -8.87 -12.07 -8.52
CA LEU A 123 -8.41 -10.68 -8.57
C LEU A 123 -9.51 -9.73 -9.04
N TYR A 124 -10.35 -10.19 -9.95
CA TYR A 124 -11.47 -9.39 -10.47
C TYR A 124 -12.43 -8.94 -9.36
N GLU A 125 -12.86 -9.84 -8.47
CA GLU A 125 -13.72 -9.52 -7.33
C GLU A 125 -13.01 -8.60 -6.33
N LEU A 126 -11.73 -8.87 -6.08
CA LEU A 126 -10.91 -8.00 -5.23
C LEU A 126 -10.87 -6.57 -5.76
N PHE A 127 -10.58 -6.38 -7.05
CA PHE A 127 -10.51 -5.06 -7.65
C PHE A 127 -11.88 -4.37 -7.73
N SER A 128 -12.95 -5.11 -7.96
CA SER A 128 -14.31 -4.59 -7.90
C SER A 128 -14.61 -3.99 -6.51
N CYS A 129 -14.29 -4.71 -5.44
CA CYS A 129 -14.43 -4.21 -4.06
C CYS A 129 -13.54 -2.99 -3.78
N LEU A 130 -12.29 -2.98 -4.25
CA LEU A 130 -11.37 -1.86 -4.07
C LEU A 130 -11.88 -0.60 -4.79
N THR A 131 -12.42 -0.75 -6.00
CA THR A 131 -13.05 0.35 -6.75
C THR A 131 -14.24 0.93 -6.00
N GLU A 132 -15.10 0.07 -5.44
CA GLU A 132 -16.24 0.51 -4.63
C GLU A 132 -15.79 1.26 -3.36
N ILE A 133 -14.72 0.78 -2.70
CA ILE A 133 -14.12 1.46 -1.54
C ILE A 133 -13.60 2.83 -1.94
N CYS A 134 -12.85 2.93 -3.04
CA CYS A 134 -12.33 4.22 -3.52
C CYS A 134 -13.44 5.22 -3.83
N ALA A 135 -14.54 4.76 -4.44
CA ALA A 135 -15.69 5.60 -4.74
C ALA A 135 -16.40 6.14 -3.48
N LYS A 136 -16.40 5.37 -2.38
CA LYS A 136 -17.09 5.71 -1.12
C LYS A 136 -16.18 6.34 -0.06
N ALA A 137 -14.90 6.42 -0.30
CA ALA A 137 -13.90 6.78 0.71
C ALA A 137 -13.95 8.27 1.16
N GLY A 138 -14.58 9.15 0.40
CA GLY A 138 -14.69 10.59 0.70
C GLY A 138 -13.39 11.39 0.53
N LYS A 139 -12.23 10.71 0.41
CA LYS A 139 -10.92 11.27 0.04
C LYS A 139 -10.22 10.30 -0.90
N PRO A 140 -9.31 10.78 -1.77
CA PRO A 140 -8.52 9.87 -2.60
C PRO A 140 -7.74 8.87 -1.77
N VAL A 141 -7.69 7.61 -2.23
CA VAL A 141 -6.97 6.52 -1.58
C VAL A 141 -5.61 6.33 -2.22
N VAL A 142 -4.57 6.32 -1.40
CA VAL A 142 -3.19 6.02 -1.82
C VAL A 142 -2.79 4.68 -1.23
N LEU A 143 -2.54 3.71 -2.10
CA LEU A 143 -1.99 2.41 -1.74
C LEU A 143 -0.47 2.44 -1.88
N ILE A 144 0.23 2.22 -0.77
CA ILE A 144 1.69 2.07 -0.73
C ILE A 144 2.01 0.60 -0.52
N ILE A 145 2.81 0.00 -1.41
CA ILE A 145 3.28 -1.39 -1.27
C ILE A 145 4.80 -1.37 -1.13
N ASP A 146 5.31 -1.80 0.03
CA ASP A 146 6.74 -1.95 0.30
C ASP A 146 7.19 -3.39 0.14
N GLU A 147 8.50 -3.59 -0.12
CA GLU A 147 9.16 -4.90 -0.26
C GLU A 147 8.58 -5.79 -1.38
N VAL A 148 8.19 -5.17 -2.51
CA VAL A 148 7.66 -5.86 -3.70
C VAL A 148 8.65 -6.84 -4.32
N ASP A 149 9.95 -6.65 -4.08
CA ASP A 149 11.01 -7.52 -4.59
C ASP A 149 10.84 -8.97 -4.12
N SER A 150 10.30 -9.19 -2.92
CA SER A 150 10.04 -10.52 -2.36
C SER A 150 8.94 -11.28 -3.08
N ALA A 151 8.06 -10.56 -3.79
CA ALA A 151 6.90 -11.09 -4.51
C ALA A 151 7.13 -11.16 -6.04
N SER A 152 8.17 -10.51 -6.57
CA SER A 152 8.39 -10.28 -8.01
C SER A 152 8.51 -11.54 -8.87
N ASN A 153 8.83 -12.69 -8.28
CA ASN A 153 8.95 -13.98 -8.99
C ASN A 153 7.65 -14.79 -9.00
N ASN A 154 6.53 -14.22 -8.52
CA ASN A 154 5.25 -14.92 -8.44
C ASN A 154 4.30 -14.41 -9.52
N GLN A 155 3.76 -15.32 -10.36
CA GLN A 155 2.85 -14.96 -11.45
C GLN A 155 1.60 -14.23 -10.93
N VAL A 156 0.99 -14.71 -9.87
CA VAL A 156 -0.19 -14.07 -9.25
C VAL A 156 0.07 -12.61 -8.86
N PHE A 157 1.27 -12.31 -8.38
CA PHE A 157 1.64 -10.93 -8.05
C PHE A 157 1.83 -10.07 -9.32
N LEU A 158 2.38 -10.64 -10.39
CA LEU A 158 2.49 -9.95 -11.68
C LEU A 158 1.11 -9.66 -12.27
N ASP A 159 0.17 -10.61 -12.16
CA ASP A 159 -1.21 -10.44 -12.61
C ASP A 159 -1.94 -9.36 -11.79
N PHE A 160 -1.72 -9.32 -10.48
CA PHE A 160 -2.20 -8.25 -9.61
C PHE A 160 -1.66 -6.87 -10.05
N LEU A 161 -0.37 -6.74 -10.33
CA LEU A 161 0.22 -5.48 -10.82
C LEU A 161 -0.33 -5.10 -12.20
N ALA A 162 -0.57 -6.09 -13.08
CA ALA A 162 -1.17 -5.85 -14.38
C ALA A 162 -2.60 -5.30 -14.26
N GLN A 163 -3.40 -5.85 -13.33
CA GLN A 163 -4.75 -5.33 -13.07
C GLN A 163 -4.74 -3.93 -12.42
N LEU A 164 -3.82 -3.67 -11.46
CA LEU A 164 -3.62 -2.31 -10.94
C LEU A 164 -3.34 -1.31 -12.07
N ARG A 165 -2.46 -1.69 -13.00
CA ARG A 165 -2.14 -0.86 -14.16
C ARG A 165 -3.34 -0.67 -15.09
N ALA A 166 -4.12 -1.72 -15.33
CA ALA A 166 -5.34 -1.63 -16.13
C ALA A 166 -6.34 -0.64 -15.51
N CYS A 167 -6.65 -0.77 -14.22
CA CYS A 167 -7.49 0.18 -13.49
C CYS A 167 -6.96 1.63 -13.54
N TYR A 168 -5.62 1.80 -13.56
CA TYR A 168 -5.01 3.10 -13.76
C TYR A 168 -5.27 3.68 -15.15
N LEU A 169 -5.22 2.86 -16.20
CA LEU A 169 -5.44 3.30 -17.58
C LEU A 169 -6.92 3.57 -17.88
N ASP A 170 -7.83 2.87 -17.20
CA ASP A 170 -9.29 2.93 -17.42
C ASP A 170 -9.98 3.96 -16.50
N ARG A 171 -9.25 4.82 -15.82
CA ARG A 171 -9.78 5.77 -14.81
C ARG A 171 -10.46 7.02 -15.38
N ASP A 172 -10.32 7.30 -16.68
CA ASP A 172 -10.81 8.51 -17.37
C ASP A 172 -12.24 8.33 -17.90
#